data_d02c95c39fcaa8f182c2943f4fc129be
#
_entry.id   d02c95c39fcaa8f182c2943f4fc129be
#
_cell.length_a   1.000
_cell.length_b   1.000
_cell.length_c   1.000
_cell.angle_alpha   90.00
_cell.angle_beta   90.00
_cell.angle_gamma   90.00
#
_symmetry.space_group_name_H-M   'P 1'
#
loop_
_entity.id
_entity.type
_entity.pdbx_description
1 polymer ?
#
loop_
_entity_poly.entity_id
_entity_poly.type
_entity_poly.pdbx_seq_one_letter_code
_entity_poly.pdbx_strand_id
1 'polypeptide(L)'
;MKPITNTVELAEKIILEAFKDKKDKGGRPYVEHLFRVADKLKGETHIDQDLQTVALLHDLLEDCQEWNCDSLRCLFHEEIVDAVMLLTKKPNQEYEKYIEALATDEYARRVKIADLEDNMDIRRLHSLGEKDFQRLQKYLKAYNYLTNYETF
;
A
#
# COMPACT_ATOMS: atom_id res chain seq x y z
N MET A 1 -12.13 -22.62 -21.52
CA MET A 1 -11.06 -21.66 -21.15
C MET A 1 -11.50 -20.92 -19.91
N LYS A 2 -10.71 -21.00 -18.84
CA LYS A 2 -11.01 -20.23 -17.63
C LYS A 2 -10.87 -18.75 -17.96
N PRO A 3 -11.80 -17.89 -17.53
CA PRO A 3 -11.60 -16.47 -17.70
C PRO A 3 -10.30 -16.05 -17.01
N ILE A 4 -9.51 -15.24 -17.68
CA ILE A 4 -8.30 -14.66 -17.08
C ILE A 4 -8.80 -13.85 -15.89
N THR A 5 -8.50 -14.32 -14.68
CA THR A 5 -8.87 -13.60 -13.48
C THR A 5 -8.10 -12.29 -13.49
N ASN A 6 -8.81 -11.17 -13.54
CA ASN A 6 -8.22 -9.86 -13.41
C ASN A 6 -7.47 -9.81 -12.07
N THR A 7 -6.20 -9.42 -12.08
CA THR A 7 -5.37 -9.37 -10.88
C THR A 7 -5.95 -8.43 -9.82
N VAL A 8 -6.60 -7.35 -10.25
CA VAL A 8 -7.29 -6.42 -9.35
C VAL A 8 -8.43 -7.13 -8.61
N GLU A 9 -9.28 -7.88 -9.34
CA GLU A 9 -10.39 -8.62 -8.74
C GLU A 9 -9.89 -9.68 -7.75
N LEU A 10 -8.82 -10.38 -8.10
CA LEU A 10 -8.22 -11.37 -7.21
C LEU A 10 -7.70 -10.71 -5.92
N ALA A 11 -6.99 -9.58 -6.06
CA ALA A 11 -6.49 -8.83 -4.91
C ALA A 11 -7.66 -8.33 -4.03
N GLU A 12 -8.74 -7.83 -4.63
CA GLU A 12 -9.93 -7.40 -3.89
C GLU A 12 -10.51 -8.55 -3.03
N LYS A 13 -10.64 -9.72 -3.61
CA LYS A 13 -11.16 -10.90 -2.88
C LYS A 13 -10.26 -11.26 -1.70
N ILE A 14 -8.95 -11.22 -1.92
CA ILE A 14 -7.97 -11.54 -0.87
C ILE A 14 -8.10 -10.58 0.30
N ILE A 15 -8.10 -9.27 0.03
CA ILE A 15 -8.12 -8.28 1.11
C ILE A 15 -9.47 -8.21 1.84
N LEU A 16 -10.57 -8.44 1.14
CA LEU A 16 -11.89 -8.47 1.78
C LEU A 16 -11.97 -9.59 2.82
N GLU A 17 -11.36 -10.73 2.57
CA GLU A 17 -11.28 -11.81 3.54
C GLU A 17 -10.22 -11.53 4.62
N ALA A 18 -9.02 -11.13 4.21
CA ALA A 18 -7.89 -10.94 5.14
C ALA A 18 -8.13 -9.83 6.16
N PHE A 19 -8.80 -8.75 5.77
CA PHE A 19 -9.01 -7.58 6.62
C PHE A 19 -10.46 -7.44 7.11
N LYS A 20 -11.27 -8.48 7.02
CA LYS A 20 -12.71 -8.40 7.35
C LYS A 20 -13.01 -7.89 8.75
N ASP A 21 -12.14 -8.18 9.71
CA ASP A 21 -12.32 -7.82 11.12
C ASP A 21 -11.47 -6.63 11.56
N LYS A 22 -10.68 -6.07 10.66
CA LYS A 22 -9.80 -4.95 10.98
C LYS A 22 -10.49 -3.60 10.74
N LYS A 23 -10.33 -2.69 11.70
CA LYS A 23 -10.84 -1.32 11.60
C LYS A 23 -9.69 -0.32 11.65
N ASP A 24 -9.91 0.84 11.01
CA ASP A 24 -8.97 1.95 11.07
C ASP A 24 -9.14 2.73 12.39
N LYS A 25 -8.34 3.79 12.56
CA LYS A 25 -8.38 4.63 13.76
C LYS A 25 -9.70 5.37 13.95
N GLY A 26 -10.44 5.59 12.86
CA GLY A 26 -11.76 6.20 12.89
C GLY A 26 -12.89 5.20 13.13
N GLY A 27 -12.58 3.91 13.29
CA GLY A 27 -13.57 2.85 13.50
C GLY A 27 -14.22 2.31 12.24
N ARG A 28 -13.74 2.72 11.07
CA ARG A 28 -14.24 2.23 9.79
C ARG A 28 -13.50 0.96 9.35
N PRO A 29 -14.11 0.12 8.49
CA PRO A 29 -13.40 -1.04 7.94
C PRO A 29 -12.08 -0.65 7.29
N TYR A 30 -11.01 -1.34 7.62
CA TYR A 30 -9.66 -1.03 7.12
C TYR A 30 -9.55 -1.13 5.59
N VAL A 31 -10.32 -2.01 4.98
CA VAL A 31 -10.33 -2.17 3.52
C VAL A 31 -10.68 -0.86 2.78
N GLU A 32 -11.42 0.05 3.41
CA GLU A 32 -11.74 1.34 2.80
C GLU A 32 -10.47 2.13 2.47
N HIS A 33 -9.45 2.09 3.35
CA HIS A 33 -8.15 2.69 3.08
C HIS A 33 -7.51 2.08 1.84
N LEU A 34 -7.50 0.75 1.77
CA LEU A 34 -6.89 0.04 0.64
C LEU A 34 -7.59 0.40 -0.69
N PHE A 35 -8.91 0.46 -0.69
CA PHE A 35 -9.68 0.86 -1.87
C PHE A 35 -9.43 2.33 -2.24
N ARG A 36 -9.32 3.23 -1.26
CA ARG A 36 -9.01 4.65 -1.56
C ARG A 36 -7.63 4.81 -2.18
N VAL A 37 -6.64 4.07 -1.69
CA VAL A 37 -5.28 4.09 -2.26
C VAL A 37 -5.30 3.57 -3.70
N ALA A 38 -5.98 2.46 -3.94
CA ALA A 38 -6.12 1.90 -5.28
C ALA A 38 -6.85 2.86 -6.22
N ASP A 39 -7.90 3.53 -5.75
CA ASP A 39 -8.66 4.49 -6.54
C ASP A 39 -7.82 5.67 -7.02
N LYS A 40 -6.83 6.09 -6.24
CA LYS A 40 -5.89 7.17 -6.64
C LYS A 40 -5.01 6.77 -7.83
N LEU A 41 -4.90 5.49 -8.11
CA LEU A 41 -4.04 4.92 -9.15
C LEU A 41 -4.83 4.34 -10.31
N LYS A 42 -6.13 4.63 -10.36
CA LYS A 42 -7.03 4.10 -11.39
C LYS A 42 -6.61 4.50 -12.78
N GLY A 43 -6.75 3.57 -13.72
CA GLY A 43 -6.48 3.76 -15.13
C GLY A 43 -6.75 2.47 -15.88
N GLU A 44 -6.66 2.54 -17.21
CA GLU A 44 -7.02 1.43 -18.08
C GLU A 44 -5.81 0.66 -18.60
N THR A 45 -4.59 1.19 -18.40
CA THR A 45 -3.38 0.54 -18.89
C THR A 45 -3.04 -0.67 -18.05
N HIS A 46 -2.21 -1.54 -18.60
CA HIS A 46 -1.68 -2.71 -17.87
C HIS A 46 -0.89 -2.27 -16.62
N ILE A 47 -0.12 -1.20 -16.73
CA ILE A 47 0.63 -0.64 -15.61
C ILE A 47 -0.32 -0.12 -14.52
N ASP A 48 -1.39 0.55 -14.91
CA ASP A 48 -2.39 1.04 -13.94
C ASP A 48 -3.04 -0.10 -13.17
N GLN A 49 -3.34 -1.21 -13.84
CA GLN A 49 -3.90 -2.39 -13.19
C GLN A 49 -2.91 -3.01 -12.20
N ASP A 50 -1.64 -3.07 -12.55
CA ASP A 50 -0.59 -3.54 -11.64
C ASP A 50 -0.48 -2.64 -10.42
N LEU A 51 -0.52 -1.33 -10.61
CA LEU A 51 -0.47 -0.35 -9.51
C LEU A 51 -1.66 -0.52 -8.56
N GLN A 52 -2.86 -0.68 -9.09
CA GLN A 52 -4.06 -0.93 -8.29
C GLN A 52 -3.91 -2.22 -7.50
N THR A 53 -3.39 -3.27 -8.12
CA THR A 53 -3.16 -4.56 -7.48
C THR A 53 -2.17 -4.41 -6.30
N VAL A 54 -1.04 -3.75 -6.54
CA VAL A 54 -0.05 -3.48 -5.49
C VAL A 54 -0.66 -2.66 -4.37
N ALA A 55 -1.46 -1.64 -4.70
CA ALA A 55 -2.12 -0.78 -3.72
C ALA A 55 -3.03 -1.59 -2.79
N LEU A 56 -3.83 -2.50 -3.35
CA LEU A 56 -4.72 -3.35 -2.57
C LEU A 56 -3.96 -4.28 -1.64
N LEU A 57 -2.80 -4.79 -2.08
CA LEU A 57 -2.01 -5.78 -1.35
C LEU A 57 -0.96 -5.20 -0.42
N HIS A 58 -0.73 -3.87 -0.44
CA HIS A 58 0.48 -3.30 0.15
C HIS A 58 0.63 -3.50 1.67
N ASP A 59 -0.46 -3.68 2.40
CA ASP A 59 -0.41 -3.91 3.85
C ASP A 59 -0.59 -5.39 4.23
N LEU A 60 -0.78 -6.27 3.25
CA LEU A 60 -1.15 -7.66 3.50
C LEU A 60 -0.07 -8.41 4.29
N LEU A 61 1.18 -8.28 3.89
CA LEU A 61 2.27 -9.02 4.52
C LEU A 61 2.62 -8.51 5.92
N GLU A 62 2.38 -7.22 6.21
CA GLU A 62 2.60 -6.67 7.54
C GLU A 62 1.52 -7.10 8.52
N ASP A 63 0.28 -7.13 8.07
CA ASP A 63 -0.88 -7.22 8.95
C ASP A 63 -1.49 -8.63 9.02
N CYS A 64 -1.21 -9.51 8.06
CA CYS A 64 -1.83 -10.82 7.98
C CYS A 64 -0.75 -11.92 7.96
N GLN A 65 -0.57 -12.60 9.08
CA GLN A 65 0.46 -13.65 9.23
C GLN A 65 0.21 -14.88 8.35
N GLU A 66 -1.01 -15.05 7.86
CA GLU A 66 -1.38 -16.15 6.96
C GLU A 66 -0.78 -16.00 5.57
N TRP A 67 -0.35 -14.79 5.22
CA TRP A 67 0.20 -14.47 3.91
C TRP A 67 1.71 -14.23 4.00
N ASN A 68 2.42 -14.71 2.99
CA ASN A 68 3.87 -14.48 2.84
C ASN A 68 4.20 -14.28 1.35
N CYS A 69 5.46 -13.96 1.05
CA CYS A 69 5.87 -13.70 -0.32
C CYS A 69 5.69 -14.93 -1.23
N ASP A 70 5.87 -16.13 -0.70
CA ASP A 70 5.69 -17.36 -1.50
C ASP A 70 4.23 -17.58 -1.88
N SER A 71 3.29 -17.31 -0.97
CA SER A 71 1.85 -17.35 -1.28
C SER A 71 1.50 -16.40 -2.40
N LEU A 72 2.03 -15.17 -2.34
CA LEU A 72 1.77 -14.15 -3.37
C LEU A 72 2.39 -14.53 -4.71
N ARG A 73 3.58 -15.11 -4.73
CA ARG A 73 4.24 -15.54 -5.97
C ARG A 73 3.45 -16.61 -6.72
N CYS A 74 2.66 -17.38 -6.02
CA CYS A 74 1.78 -18.38 -6.66
C CYS A 74 0.62 -17.74 -7.42
N LEU A 75 0.27 -16.48 -7.11
CA LEU A 75 -0.93 -15.83 -7.63
C LEU A 75 -0.65 -14.61 -8.50
N PHE A 76 0.46 -13.92 -8.27
CA PHE A 76 0.81 -12.68 -8.94
C PHE A 76 2.21 -12.75 -9.52
N HIS A 77 2.45 -12.01 -10.61
CA HIS A 77 3.78 -11.99 -11.21
C HIS A 77 4.77 -11.21 -10.33
N GLU A 78 6.03 -11.45 -10.61
CA GLU A 78 7.14 -11.05 -9.74
C GLU A 78 7.21 -9.55 -9.48
N GLU A 79 6.92 -8.73 -10.48
CA GLU A 79 6.95 -7.26 -10.33
C GLU A 79 5.96 -6.75 -9.28
N ILE A 80 4.78 -7.37 -9.21
CA ILE A 80 3.78 -7.06 -8.19
C ILE A 80 4.28 -7.49 -6.81
N VAL A 81 4.78 -8.71 -6.70
CA VAL A 81 5.25 -9.26 -5.41
C VAL A 81 6.45 -8.48 -4.88
N ASP A 82 7.41 -8.14 -5.75
CA ASP A 82 8.58 -7.35 -5.36
C ASP A 82 8.17 -5.98 -4.79
N ALA A 83 7.22 -5.32 -5.42
CA ALA A 83 6.71 -4.03 -4.93
C ALA A 83 6.03 -4.17 -3.56
N VAL A 84 5.19 -5.20 -3.39
CA VAL A 84 4.53 -5.46 -2.10
C VAL A 84 5.56 -5.75 -1.01
N MET A 85 6.60 -6.51 -1.32
CA MET A 85 7.69 -6.80 -0.37
C MET A 85 8.41 -5.54 0.06
N LEU A 86 8.73 -4.65 -0.87
CA LEU A 86 9.38 -3.36 -0.56
C LEU A 86 8.47 -2.46 0.27
N LEU A 87 7.16 -2.55 0.08
CA LEU A 87 6.18 -1.79 0.85
C LEU A 87 5.93 -2.36 2.24
N THR A 88 6.47 -3.55 2.52
CA THR A 88 6.37 -4.22 3.81
C THR A 88 7.58 -3.84 4.66
N LYS A 89 7.38 -2.96 5.64
CA LYS A 89 8.46 -2.53 6.52
C LYS A 89 8.83 -3.65 7.50
N LYS A 90 10.11 -3.94 7.62
CA LYS A 90 10.61 -4.93 8.58
C LYS A 90 10.58 -4.34 10.00
N PRO A 91 10.39 -5.18 11.05
CA PRO A 91 10.29 -4.67 12.43
C PRO A 91 11.46 -3.81 12.91
N ASN A 92 12.67 -4.15 12.49
CA ASN A 92 13.89 -3.44 12.92
C ASN A 92 14.42 -2.44 11.90
N GLN A 93 13.66 -2.22 10.82
CA GLN A 93 14.07 -1.30 9.77
C GLN A 93 13.70 0.13 10.15
N GLU A 94 14.65 1.05 10.03
CA GLU A 94 14.36 2.48 10.21
C GLU A 94 13.45 2.97 9.10
N TYR A 95 12.51 3.84 9.45
CA TYR A 95 11.51 4.35 8.51
C TYR A 95 12.15 5.04 7.31
N GLU A 96 13.17 5.87 7.53
CA GLU A 96 13.87 6.55 6.43
C GLU A 96 14.53 5.56 5.47
N LYS A 97 15.13 4.50 6.00
CA LYS A 97 15.76 3.44 5.18
C LYS A 97 14.71 2.65 4.40
N TYR A 98 13.57 2.40 5.01
CA TYR A 98 12.42 1.79 4.36
C TYR A 98 11.96 2.64 3.16
N ILE A 99 11.80 3.95 3.35
CA ILE A 99 11.40 4.86 2.28
C ILE A 99 12.46 4.93 1.16
N GLU A 100 13.74 5.02 1.51
CA GLU A 100 14.83 5.02 0.52
C GLU A 100 14.84 3.75 -0.33
N ALA A 101 14.65 2.60 0.30
CA ALA A 101 14.65 1.30 -0.39
C ALA A 101 13.47 1.18 -1.36
N LEU A 102 12.26 1.49 -0.91
CA LEU A 102 11.07 1.37 -1.77
C LEU A 102 11.07 2.39 -2.90
N ALA A 103 11.72 3.54 -2.72
CA ALA A 103 11.78 4.58 -3.74
C ALA A 103 12.43 4.11 -5.05
N THR A 104 13.29 3.11 -4.98
CA THR A 104 13.99 2.58 -6.16
C THR A 104 13.08 1.78 -7.10
N ASP A 105 11.94 1.34 -6.62
CA ASP A 105 10.95 0.59 -7.39
C ASP A 105 9.81 1.51 -7.77
N GLU A 106 9.53 1.66 -9.06
CA GLU A 106 8.50 2.58 -9.55
C GLU A 106 7.12 2.26 -8.99
N TYR A 107 6.73 0.98 -8.97
CA TYR A 107 5.43 0.58 -8.44
C TYR A 107 5.32 0.88 -6.96
N ALA A 108 6.32 0.47 -6.18
CA ALA A 108 6.34 0.71 -4.73
C ALA A 108 6.30 2.22 -4.42
N ARG A 109 7.09 3.02 -5.13
CA ARG A 109 7.15 4.47 -4.95
C ARG A 109 5.79 5.12 -5.21
N ARG A 110 5.17 4.80 -6.34
CA ARG A 110 3.87 5.40 -6.73
C ARG A 110 2.76 4.99 -5.77
N VAL A 111 2.74 3.74 -5.35
CA VAL A 111 1.75 3.26 -4.37
C VAL A 111 1.97 3.93 -3.01
N LYS A 112 3.23 4.06 -2.57
CA LYS A 112 3.50 4.71 -1.27
C LYS A 112 3.11 6.19 -1.28
N ILE A 113 3.28 6.89 -2.37
CA ILE A 113 2.80 8.27 -2.50
C ILE A 113 1.28 8.33 -2.27
N ALA A 114 0.53 7.45 -2.93
CA ALA A 114 -0.92 7.40 -2.77
C ALA A 114 -1.33 7.00 -1.34
N ASP A 115 -0.62 6.06 -0.74
CA ASP A 115 -0.81 5.63 0.64
C ASP A 115 -0.60 6.78 1.63
N LEU A 116 0.49 7.54 1.45
CA LEU A 116 0.79 8.70 2.30
C LEU A 116 -0.26 9.79 2.15
N GLU A 117 -0.73 10.05 0.94
CA GLU A 117 -1.81 11.02 0.72
C GLU A 117 -3.07 10.64 1.50
N ASP A 118 -3.46 9.38 1.48
CA ASP A 118 -4.63 8.93 2.24
C ASP A 118 -4.38 9.01 3.75
N ASN A 119 -3.19 8.63 4.21
CA ASN A 119 -2.84 8.66 5.63
C ASN A 119 -2.66 10.07 6.19
N MET A 120 -2.40 11.06 5.34
CA MET A 120 -2.31 12.46 5.73
C MET A 120 -3.66 13.18 5.66
N ASP A 121 -4.71 12.52 5.23
CA ASP A 121 -6.06 13.09 5.22
C ASP A 121 -6.66 12.97 6.62
N ILE A 122 -6.55 14.05 7.38
CA ILE A 122 -6.97 14.09 8.78
C ILE A 122 -8.46 14.27 8.99
N ARG A 123 -9.23 14.44 7.92
CA ARG A 123 -10.68 14.72 8.03
C ARG A 123 -11.47 13.58 8.65
N ARG A 124 -10.92 12.37 8.65
CA ARG A 124 -11.56 11.20 9.27
C ARG A 124 -11.32 11.10 10.79
N LEU A 125 -10.41 11.91 11.32
CA LEU A 125 -10.10 11.94 12.75
C LEU A 125 -11.00 12.93 13.47
N HIS A 126 -11.39 12.58 14.70
CA HIS A 126 -12.20 13.47 15.55
C HIS A 126 -11.35 14.59 16.18
N SER A 127 -10.07 14.30 16.43
CA SER A 127 -9.15 15.26 17.04
C SER A 127 -7.71 14.83 16.73
N LEU A 128 -6.75 15.72 16.92
CA LEU A 128 -5.33 15.47 16.71
C LEU A 128 -4.60 15.51 18.05
N GLY A 129 -3.89 14.43 18.38
CA GLY A 129 -2.99 14.37 19.51
C GLY A 129 -1.53 14.48 19.08
N GLU A 130 -0.63 14.49 20.04
CA GLU A 130 0.82 14.60 19.79
C GLU A 130 1.35 13.50 18.85
N LYS A 131 0.87 12.27 19.05
CA LYS A 131 1.27 11.14 18.19
C LYS A 131 0.84 11.34 16.73
N ASP A 132 -0.31 11.98 16.52
CA ASP A 132 -0.80 12.28 15.17
C ASP A 132 0.10 13.32 14.49
N PHE A 133 0.51 14.36 15.21
CA PHE A 133 1.43 15.38 14.69
C PHE A 133 2.79 14.77 14.32
N GLN A 134 3.34 13.93 15.17
CA GLN A 134 4.62 13.25 14.92
C GLN A 134 4.53 12.37 13.67
N ARG A 135 3.43 11.64 13.53
CA ARG A 135 3.17 10.78 12.38
C ARG A 135 3.04 11.59 11.10
N LEU A 136 2.29 12.69 11.14
CA LEU A 136 2.11 13.59 10.00
C LEU A 136 3.43 14.20 9.54
N GLN A 137 4.29 14.61 10.47
CA GLN A 137 5.64 15.11 10.13
C GLN A 137 6.45 14.06 9.39
N LYS A 138 6.43 12.84 9.89
CA LYS A 138 7.14 11.72 9.28
C LYS A 138 6.61 11.42 7.87
N TYR A 139 5.31 11.41 7.70
CA TYR A 139 4.67 11.15 6.41
C TYR A 139 4.92 12.26 5.40
N LEU A 140 4.86 13.51 5.83
CA LEU A 140 5.12 14.64 4.93
C LEU A 140 6.56 14.63 4.43
N LYS A 141 7.52 14.31 5.30
CA LYS A 141 8.92 14.19 4.92
C LYS A 141 9.12 13.08 3.88
N ALA A 142 8.50 11.92 4.10
CA ALA A 142 8.54 10.80 3.16
C ALA A 142 7.88 11.17 1.82
N TYR A 143 6.73 11.80 1.87
CA TYR A 143 6.00 12.25 0.68
C TYR A 143 6.88 13.19 -0.18
N ASN A 144 7.51 14.16 0.45
CA ASN A 144 8.40 15.09 -0.25
C ASN A 144 9.60 14.38 -0.87
N TYR A 145 10.18 13.43 -0.17
CA TYR A 145 11.27 12.62 -0.70
C TYR A 145 10.84 11.83 -1.94
N LEU A 146 9.71 11.13 -1.86
CA LEU A 146 9.22 10.27 -2.93
C LEU A 146 8.75 11.05 -4.15
N THR A 147 8.07 12.18 -3.95
CA THR A 147 7.56 13.00 -5.06
C THR A 147 8.67 13.74 -5.79
N ASN A 148 9.79 13.99 -5.15
CA ASN A 148 10.97 14.63 -5.74
C ASN A 148 12.05 13.62 -6.15
N TYR A 149 11.78 12.35 -6.05
CA TYR A 149 12.73 11.30 -6.42
C TYR A 149 12.98 11.32 -7.92
N GLU A 150 14.25 11.44 -8.30
CA GLU A 150 14.65 11.44 -9.71
C GLU A 150 15.18 10.06 -10.10
N THR A 151 14.59 9.49 -11.14
CA THR A 151 15.09 8.27 -11.76
C THR A 151 15.93 8.64 -12.96
N PHE A 152 17.19 8.20 -12.96
CA PHE A 152 18.09 8.38 -14.09
C PHE A 152 18.11 7.13 -14.95
#